data_5f90c69fb97da011a42427535d698285
#
_entry.id   5f90c69fb97da011a42427535d698285
#
_cell.length_a   1.000
_cell.length_b   1.000
_cell.length_c   1.000
_cell.angle_alpha   90.00
_cell.angle_beta   90.00
_cell.angle_gamma   90.00
#
_symmetry.space_group_name_H-M   'P 1'
#
loop_
_entity.id
_entity.type
_entity.pdbx_description
1 polymer ?
#
loop_
_entity_poly.entity_id
_entity_poly.type
_entity_poly.pdbx_seq_one_letter_code
_entity_poly.pdbx_strand_id
1 'polypeptide(L)'
;MSKKILVISTSLRANSNSDMLAEAFIEGAREAGHEVEKVSLKDKTIGFCKGCLACQKTGSCVIRDDAGAIVEKMLHSDVLVFATPIYYYEMSGQMKTLLDRANPLYTADYAYRNVYLLAAAADEDEHAIDGAKKGLEGFIACFERARLAGCVFAGGVDAPGTVKELAALEKAHEMGRQV
;
A
#
# COMPACT_ATOMS: atom_id res chain seq x y z
N MET A 1 9.66 -6.66 -19.42
CA MET A 1 9.92 -5.19 -19.42
C MET A 1 10.00 -4.71 -17.97
N SER A 2 10.92 -3.78 -17.67
CA SER A 2 10.98 -3.17 -16.33
C SER A 2 9.70 -2.37 -16.05
N LYS A 3 9.16 -2.49 -14.83
CA LYS A 3 8.01 -1.73 -14.36
C LYS A 3 8.44 -0.73 -13.28
N LYS A 4 7.70 0.35 -13.13
CA LYS A 4 7.83 1.27 -12.00
C LYS A 4 6.88 0.84 -10.91
N ILE A 5 7.41 0.50 -9.76
CA ILE A 5 6.68 -0.02 -8.60
C ILE A 5 6.76 0.98 -7.46
N LEU A 6 5.62 1.42 -6.95
CA LEU A 6 5.55 2.22 -5.74
C LEU A 6 5.08 1.37 -4.57
N VAL A 7 5.94 1.25 -3.56
CA VAL A 7 5.63 0.56 -2.30
C VAL A 7 5.36 1.60 -1.22
N ILE A 8 4.17 1.56 -0.63
CA ILE A 8 3.72 2.50 0.41
C ILE A 8 3.62 1.75 1.73
N SER A 9 4.56 2.01 2.64
CA SER A 9 4.54 1.47 4.00
C SER A 9 3.79 2.42 4.93
N THR A 10 2.75 1.91 5.56
CA THR A 10 1.81 2.73 6.35
C THR A 10 1.97 2.60 7.86
N SER A 11 2.87 1.72 8.33
CA SER A 11 3.20 1.58 9.75
C SER A 11 4.04 2.75 10.24
N LEU A 12 3.71 3.26 11.44
CA LEU A 12 4.50 4.28 12.12
C LEU A 12 5.55 3.70 13.07
N ARG A 13 5.54 2.38 13.29
CA ARG A 13 6.50 1.69 14.16
C ARG A 13 7.83 1.46 13.42
N ALA A 14 8.94 1.67 14.10
CA ALA A 14 10.25 1.22 13.61
C ALA A 14 10.29 -0.31 13.55
N ASN A 15 10.92 -0.86 12.53
CA ASN A 15 11.07 -2.32 12.31
C ASN A 15 9.73 -3.08 12.37
N SER A 16 8.66 -2.47 11.86
CA SER A 16 7.34 -3.10 11.89
C SER A 16 7.27 -4.33 10.98
N ASN A 17 6.43 -5.29 11.35
CA ASN A 17 6.27 -6.54 10.61
C ASN A 17 5.77 -6.29 9.18
N SER A 18 4.80 -5.37 8.99
CA SER A 18 4.31 -5.01 7.65
C SER A 18 5.39 -4.29 6.81
N ASP A 19 6.26 -3.47 7.43
CA ASP A 19 7.35 -2.83 6.72
C ASP A 19 8.41 -3.85 6.26
N MET A 20 8.65 -4.89 7.05
CA MET A 20 9.55 -5.99 6.67
C MET A 20 9.00 -6.82 5.51
N LEU A 21 7.67 -7.05 5.44
CA LEU A 21 7.05 -7.64 4.25
C LEU A 21 7.26 -6.76 3.02
N ALA A 22 7.17 -5.43 3.18
CA ALA A 22 7.44 -4.48 2.10
C ALA A 22 8.88 -4.58 1.60
N GLU A 23 9.87 -4.66 2.51
CA GLU A 23 11.28 -4.81 2.12
C GLU A 23 11.53 -6.12 1.38
N ALA A 24 10.96 -7.24 1.85
CA ALA A 24 11.08 -8.52 1.16
C ALA A 24 10.50 -8.46 -0.27
N PHE A 25 9.32 -7.86 -0.43
CA PHE A 25 8.73 -7.64 -1.75
C PHE A 25 9.62 -6.77 -2.65
N ILE A 26 10.19 -5.68 -2.10
CA ILE A 26 11.10 -4.78 -2.82
C ILE A 26 12.34 -5.52 -3.32
N GLU A 27 12.93 -6.36 -2.47
CA GLU A 27 14.09 -7.17 -2.82
C GLU A 27 13.78 -8.08 -4.01
N GLY A 28 12.70 -8.87 -3.93
CA GLY A 28 12.26 -9.74 -5.02
C GLY A 28 11.96 -8.99 -6.32
N ALA A 29 11.30 -7.82 -6.23
CA ALA A 29 10.99 -7.01 -7.40
C ALA A 29 12.26 -6.42 -8.07
N ARG A 30 13.24 -6.01 -7.27
CA ARG A 30 14.54 -5.54 -7.79
C ARG A 30 15.35 -6.65 -8.44
N GLU A 31 15.35 -7.85 -7.86
CA GLU A 31 15.98 -9.04 -8.47
C GLU A 31 15.37 -9.37 -9.83
N ALA A 32 14.06 -9.14 -10.01
CA ALA A 32 13.38 -9.29 -11.30
C ALA A 32 13.64 -8.14 -12.28
N GLY A 33 14.44 -7.13 -11.89
CA GLY A 33 14.85 -6.03 -12.75
C GLY A 33 13.85 -4.86 -12.83
N HIS A 34 12.99 -4.71 -11.81
CA HIS A 34 12.04 -3.60 -11.73
C HIS A 34 12.63 -2.37 -11.02
N GLU A 35 12.12 -1.19 -11.38
CA GLU A 35 12.41 0.06 -10.67
C GLU A 35 11.45 0.18 -9.49
N VAL A 36 11.98 0.20 -8.26
CA VAL A 36 11.15 0.22 -7.04
C VAL A 36 11.46 1.43 -6.18
N GLU A 37 10.44 2.25 -5.95
CA GLU A 37 10.48 3.34 -4.98
C GLU A 37 9.64 2.95 -3.75
N LYS A 38 10.19 3.21 -2.54
CA LYS A 38 9.47 3.05 -1.27
C LYS A 38 9.14 4.41 -0.68
N VAL A 39 7.90 4.58 -0.24
CA VAL A 39 7.45 5.70 0.58
C VAL A 39 6.96 5.18 1.92
N SER A 40 7.57 5.63 3.02
CA SER A 40 7.06 5.40 4.37
C SER A 40 6.18 6.58 4.80
N LEU A 41 5.03 6.28 5.41
CA LEU A 41 4.17 7.31 5.99
C LEU A 41 4.60 7.73 7.40
N LYS A 42 5.65 7.12 7.97
CA LYS A 42 6.09 7.35 9.35
C LYS A 42 6.38 8.82 9.66
N ASP A 43 7.03 9.52 8.74
CA ASP A 43 7.43 10.91 8.93
C ASP A 43 6.65 11.86 8.00
N LYS A 44 5.44 11.47 7.60
CA LYS A 44 4.57 12.22 6.71
C LYS A 44 3.41 12.85 7.45
N THR A 45 3.08 14.06 7.04
CA THR A 45 1.87 14.75 7.51
C THR A 45 0.80 14.66 6.43
N ILE A 46 -0.29 13.95 6.73
CA ILE A 46 -1.42 13.77 5.81
C ILE A 46 -2.70 14.13 6.55
N GLY A 47 -3.31 15.24 6.18
CA GLY A 47 -4.61 15.66 6.73
C GLY A 47 -5.76 14.87 6.10
N PHE A 48 -6.90 14.84 6.81
CA PHE A 48 -8.09 14.13 6.34
C PHE A 48 -8.72 14.79 5.12
N CYS A 49 -9.26 13.97 4.21
CA CYS A 49 -10.05 14.46 3.09
C CYS A 49 -11.31 15.19 3.59
N LYS A 50 -11.61 16.36 3.01
CA LYS A 50 -12.80 17.16 3.36
C LYS A 50 -13.99 16.88 2.43
N GLY A 51 -13.87 15.99 1.46
CA GLY A 51 -14.93 15.66 0.50
C GLY A 51 -15.34 16.82 -0.41
N CYS A 52 -14.50 17.84 -0.59
CA CYS A 52 -14.85 19.06 -1.34
C CYS A 52 -14.84 18.88 -2.87
N LEU A 53 -14.34 17.75 -3.39
CA LEU A 53 -14.27 17.37 -4.80
C LEU A 53 -13.53 18.37 -5.73
N ALA A 54 -12.87 19.39 -5.18
CA ALA A 54 -12.13 20.37 -5.97
C ALA A 54 -11.05 19.68 -6.84
N CYS A 55 -10.41 18.63 -6.30
CA CYS A 55 -9.37 17.87 -7.00
C CYS A 55 -9.83 17.18 -8.29
N GLN A 56 -11.11 16.85 -8.42
CA GLN A 56 -11.66 16.28 -9.67
C GLN A 56 -11.69 17.29 -10.82
N LYS A 57 -11.67 18.60 -10.48
CA LYS A 57 -11.65 19.69 -11.47
C LYS A 57 -10.24 20.19 -11.75
N THR A 58 -9.39 20.22 -10.70
CA THR A 58 -8.06 20.82 -10.77
C THR A 58 -6.92 19.83 -10.96
N GLY A 59 -7.21 18.51 -10.85
CA GLY A 59 -6.21 17.44 -10.87
C GLY A 59 -5.36 17.35 -9.60
N SER A 60 -5.57 18.23 -8.60
CA SER A 60 -4.75 18.26 -7.38
C SER A 60 -5.59 18.61 -6.15
N CYS A 61 -5.18 18.08 -4.97
CA CYS A 61 -5.86 18.40 -3.72
C CYS A 61 -5.55 19.82 -3.25
N VAL A 62 -6.57 20.49 -2.68
CA VAL A 62 -6.41 21.84 -2.11
C VAL A 62 -5.64 21.85 -0.79
N ILE A 63 -5.57 20.70 -0.09
CA ILE A 63 -4.80 20.55 1.15
C ILE A 63 -3.33 20.34 0.76
N ARG A 64 -2.47 21.25 1.23
CA ARG A 64 -1.03 21.24 0.93
C ARG A 64 -0.29 20.52 2.05
N ASP A 65 -0.02 19.22 1.81
CA ASP A 65 0.71 18.35 2.70
C ASP A 65 1.39 17.23 1.89
N ASP A 66 1.98 16.22 2.54
CA ASP A 66 2.72 15.15 1.88
C ASP A 66 1.86 14.27 0.94
N ALA A 67 0.53 14.24 1.11
CA ALA A 67 -0.34 13.41 0.28
C ALA A 67 -0.23 13.77 -1.22
N GLY A 68 -0.07 15.06 -1.54
CA GLY A 68 0.02 15.50 -2.93
C GLY A 68 1.17 14.84 -3.68
N ALA A 69 2.37 14.83 -3.09
CA ALA A 69 3.55 14.23 -3.70
C ALA A 69 3.44 12.68 -3.80
N ILE A 70 2.78 12.03 -2.82
CA ILE A 70 2.57 10.57 -2.84
C ILE A 70 1.57 10.22 -3.95
N VAL A 71 0.47 10.95 -4.07
CA VAL A 71 -0.55 10.73 -5.10
C VAL A 71 0.02 10.93 -6.52
N GLU A 72 0.92 11.90 -6.69
CA GLU A 72 1.63 12.09 -7.96
C GLU A 72 2.51 10.88 -8.32
N LYS A 73 3.21 10.28 -7.34
CA LYS A 73 3.95 9.03 -7.54
C LYS A 73 3.02 7.87 -7.89
N MET A 74 1.86 7.75 -7.22
CA MET A 74 0.86 6.74 -7.53
C MET A 74 0.37 6.86 -8.97
N LEU A 75 0.14 8.07 -9.46
CA LEU A 75 -0.32 8.36 -10.82
C LEU A 75 0.60 7.75 -11.90
N HIS A 76 1.92 7.82 -11.67
CA HIS A 76 2.95 7.46 -12.66
C HIS A 76 3.59 6.09 -12.43
N SER A 77 3.13 5.32 -11.47
CA SER A 77 3.61 3.97 -11.19
C SER A 77 2.79 2.92 -11.93
N ASP A 78 3.44 1.87 -12.44
CA ASP A 78 2.76 0.75 -13.11
C ASP A 78 2.09 -0.21 -12.10
N VAL A 79 2.66 -0.25 -10.88
CA VAL A 79 2.23 -1.14 -9.79
C VAL A 79 2.20 -0.37 -8.48
N LEU A 80 1.14 -0.59 -7.68
CA LEU A 80 1.04 -0.08 -6.32
C LEU A 80 1.08 -1.22 -5.32
N VAL A 81 1.86 -1.06 -4.26
CA VAL A 81 1.94 -2.02 -3.15
C VAL A 81 1.67 -1.29 -1.84
N PHE A 82 0.68 -1.74 -1.10
CA PHE A 82 0.35 -1.20 0.21
C PHE A 82 0.76 -2.19 1.30
N ALA A 83 1.63 -1.75 2.21
CA ALA A 83 2.02 -2.50 3.38
C ALA A 83 1.42 -1.86 4.64
N THR A 84 0.56 -2.60 5.36
CA THR A 84 -0.21 -2.07 6.48
C THR A 84 -0.25 -3.02 7.68
N PRO A 85 -0.14 -2.52 8.91
CA PRO A 85 -0.58 -3.27 10.07
C PRO A 85 -2.11 -3.34 10.08
N ILE A 86 -2.64 -4.44 10.61
CA ILE A 86 -4.07 -4.60 10.84
C ILE A 86 -4.41 -4.09 12.24
N TYR A 87 -5.33 -3.14 12.32
CA TYR A 87 -5.88 -2.61 13.54
C TYR A 87 -7.41 -2.79 13.55
N TYR A 88 -7.93 -3.51 14.56
CA TYR A 88 -9.37 -3.82 14.63
C TYR A 88 -9.92 -4.42 13.32
N TYR A 89 -9.17 -5.40 12.76
CA TYR A 89 -9.51 -6.15 11.52
C TYR A 89 -9.56 -5.29 10.25
N GLU A 90 -8.99 -4.08 10.29
CA GLU A 90 -8.96 -3.13 9.18
C GLU A 90 -7.54 -2.62 8.88
N MET A 91 -7.37 -2.00 7.71
CA MET A 91 -6.14 -1.29 7.39
C MET A 91 -5.87 -0.15 8.37
N SER A 92 -4.63 0.22 8.56
CA SER A 92 -4.27 1.33 9.42
C SER A 92 -4.98 2.64 8.99
N GLY A 93 -5.32 3.49 9.96
CA GLY A 93 -5.92 4.80 9.69
C GLY A 93 -5.07 5.67 8.75
N GLN A 94 -3.74 5.52 8.80
CA GLN A 94 -2.81 6.20 7.90
C GLN A 94 -3.01 5.78 6.45
N MET A 95 -3.16 4.47 6.20
CA MET A 95 -3.46 3.96 4.86
C MET A 95 -4.80 4.48 4.37
N LYS A 96 -5.86 4.35 5.18
CA LYS A 96 -7.20 4.82 4.80
C LYS A 96 -7.20 6.31 4.50
N THR A 97 -6.53 7.12 5.33
CA THR A 97 -6.41 8.57 5.10
C THR A 97 -5.73 8.88 3.77
N LEU A 98 -4.65 8.17 3.42
CA LEU A 98 -3.99 8.35 2.11
C LEU A 98 -4.91 7.96 0.96
N LEU A 99 -5.63 6.84 1.04
CA LEU A 99 -6.58 6.41 0.01
C LEU A 99 -7.69 7.44 -0.21
N ASP A 100 -8.24 8.03 0.87
CA ASP A 100 -9.22 9.11 0.76
C ASP A 100 -8.65 10.38 0.08
N ARG A 101 -7.35 10.63 0.26
CA ARG A 101 -6.64 11.76 -0.35
C ARG A 101 -6.21 11.48 -1.79
N ALA A 102 -6.28 10.23 -2.27
CA ALA A 102 -5.97 9.83 -3.63
C ALA A 102 -7.09 10.14 -4.65
N ASN A 103 -8.15 10.85 -4.23
CA ASN A 103 -9.26 11.22 -5.10
C ASN A 103 -8.87 12.01 -6.40
N PRO A 104 -7.74 12.75 -6.49
CA PRO A 104 -7.28 13.30 -7.78
C PRO A 104 -7.08 12.24 -8.87
N LEU A 105 -6.74 10.99 -8.50
CA LEU A 105 -6.54 9.88 -9.44
C LEU A 105 -7.83 9.44 -10.14
N TYR A 106 -9.00 9.72 -9.55
CA TYR A 106 -10.29 9.27 -10.06
C TYR A 106 -10.59 9.78 -11.49
N THR A 107 -10.13 10.99 -11.81
CA THR A 107 -10.33 11.60 -13.13
C THR A 107 -9.03 11.65 -13.96
N ALA A 108 -7.93 11.08 -13.44
CA ALA A 108 -6.63 11.13 -14.09
C ALA A 108 -6.38 9.89 -14.97
N ASP A 109 -5.46 10.02 -15.93
CA ASP A 109 -4.96 8.88 -16.70
C ASP A 109 -3.83 8.16 -15.94
N TYR A 110 -4.20 7.41 -14.91
CA TYR A 110 -3.29 6.68 -14.05
C TYR A 110 -2.62 5.49 -14.78
N ALA A 111 -1.36 5.22 -14.44
CA ALA A 111 -0.57 4.16 -15.07
C ALA A 111 -0.81 2.76 -14.47
N TYR A 112 -1.07 2.65 -13.16
CA TYR A 112 -1.12 1.37 -12.46
C TYR A 112 -2.22 0.42 -12.95
N ARG A 113 -1.88 -0.89 -12.93
CA ARG A 113 -2.78 -1.99 -13.29
C ARG A 113 -2.90 -3.00 -12.15
N ASN A 114 -1.81 -3.30 -11.50
CA ASN A 114 -1.74 -4.27 -10.42
C ASN A 114 -1.56 -3.55 -9.08
N VAL A 115 -2.38 -3.95 -8.11
CA VAL A 115 -2.28 -3.48 -6.72
C VAL A 115 -2.05 -4.69 -5.82
N TYR A 116 -1.14 -4.58 -4.87
CA TYR A 116 -0.80 -5.63 -3.93
C TYR A 116 -1.04 -5.16 -2.49
N LEU A 117 -1.43 -6.09 -1.61
CA LEU A 117 -1.60 -5.84 -0.18
C LEU A 117 -0.66 -6.74 0.62
N LEU A 118 0.15 -6.13 1.48
CA LEU A 118 1.02 -6.81 2.44
C LEU A 118 0.53 -6.41 3.84
N ALA A 119 0.04 -7.37 4.62
CA ALA A 119 -0.58 -7.07 5.91
C ALA A 119 0.02 -7.90 7.04
N ALA A 120 0.08 -7.31 8.23
CA ALA A 120 0.56 -7.97 9.44
C ALA A 120 -0.38 -7.70 10.62
N ALA A 121 -0.71 -8.73 11.41
CA ALA A 121 -1.59 -8.67 12.57
C ALA A 121 -1.04 -9.45 13.75
N ALA A 122 -1.41 -9.04 14.97
CA ALA A 122 -1.19 -9.84 16.17
C ALA A 122 -2.10 -11.09 16.19
N ASP A 123 -3.29 -11.00 15.62
CA ASP A 123 -4.20 -12.12 15.45
C ASP A 123 -3.66 -13.09 14.39
N GLU A 124 -3.69 -14.39 14.67
CA GLU A 124 -3.23 -15.44 13.75
C GLU A 124 -4.33 -15.93 12.79
N ASP A 125 -5.59 -15.55 13.03
CA ASP A 125 -6.73 -15.92 12.19
C ASP A 125 -6.50 -15.35 10.76
N GLU A 126 -6.54 -16.23 9.76
CA GLU A 126 -6.38 -15.87 8.36
C GLU A 126 -7.41 -14.86 7.86
N HIS A 127 -8.57 -14.75 8.52
CA HIS A 127 -9.62 -13.78 8.24
C HIS A 127 -9.36 -12.38 8.82
N ALA A 128 -8.33 -12.21 9.65
CA ALA A 128 -8.01 -10.91 10.22
C ALA A 128 -7.69 -9.83 9.16
N ILE A 129 -7.28 -10.23 7.97
CA ILE A 129 -7.00 -9.34 6.83
C ILE A 129 -8.26 -8.92 6.04
N ASP A 130 -9.39 -9.61 6.20
CA ASP A 130 -10.54 -9.48 5.29
C ASP A 130 -11.10 -8.06 5.22
N GLY A 131 -11.17 -7.34 6.33
CA GLY A 131 -11.61 -5.95 6.34
C GLY A 131 -10.69 -5.05 5.52
N ALA A 132 -9.38 -5.11 5.76
CA ALA A 132 -8.39 -4.33 5.02
C ALA A 132 -8.40 -4.65 3.51
N LYS A 133 -8.51 -5.93 3.17
CA LYS A 133 -8.64 -6.40 1.79
C LYS A 133 -9.90 -5.83 1.13
N LYS A 134 -11.06 -5.94 1.81
CA LYS A 134 -12.34 -5.43 1.32
C LYS A 134 -12.32 -3.92 1.12
N GLY A 135 -11.72 -3.18 2.06
CA GLY A 135 -11.55 -1.73 1.95
C GLY A 135 -10.67 -1.32 0.76
N LEU A 136 -9.56 -2.05 0.53
CA LEU A 136 -8.68 -1.81 -0.62
C LEU A 136 -9.36 -2.21 -1.94
N GLU A 137 -10.10 -3.31 -1.98
CA GLU A 137 -10.91 -3.70 -3.16
C GLU A 137 -11.95 -2.62 -3.51
N GLY A 138 -12.58 -1.99 -2.50
CA GLY A 138 -13.48 -0.87 -2.70
C GLY A 138 -12.80 0.35 -3.33
N PHE A 139 -11.56 0.67 -2.92
CA PHE A 139 -10.75 1.69 -3.58
C PHE A 139 -10.44 1.30 -5.03
N ILE A 140 -9.96 0.07 -5.27
CA ILE A 140 -9.59 -0.43 -6.60
C ILE A 140 -10.80 -0.43 -7.55
N ALA A 141 -11.99 -0.76 -7.08
CA ALA A 141 -13.21 -0.79 -7.87
C ALA A 141 -13.58 0.58 -8.50
N CYS A 142 -13.01 1.68 -7.97
CA CYS A 142 -13.14 3.00 -8.56
C CYS A 142 -12.21 3.23 -9.78
N PHE A 143 -11.37 2.27 -10.13
CA PHE A 143 -10.35 2.37 -11.18
C PHE A 143 -10.45 1.19 -12.15
N GLU A 144 -11.15 1.39 -13.27
CA GLU A 144 -11.54 0.33 -14.23
C GLU A 144 -10.38 -0.54 -14.74
N ARG A 145 -9.16 0.03 -14.80
CA ARG A 145 -7.98 -0.67 -15.32
C ARG A 145 -7.14 -1.33 -14.24
N ALA A 146 -7.49 -1.14 -12.96
CA ALA A 146 -6.74 -1.68 -11.82
C ALA A 146 -7.40 -2.94 -11.25
N ARG A 147 -6.58 -3.81 -10.65
CA ARG A 147 -7.04 -5.02 -9.96
C ARG A 147 -6.17 -5.32 -8.74
N LEU A 148 -6.75 -5.98 -7.75
CA LEU A 148 -5.98 -6.60 -6.68
C LEU A 148 -5.29 -7.84 -7.25
N ALA A 149 -3.95 -7.78 -7.36
CA ALA A 149 -3.15 -8.82 -8.02
C ALA A 149 -2.63 -9.86 -7.03
N GLY A 150 -2.54 -9.52 -5.74
CA GLY A 150 -2.12 -10.46 -4.71
C GLY A 150 -2.14 -9.86 -3.32
N CYS A 151 -2.16 -10.74 -2.31
CA CYS A 151 -2.09 -10.40 -0.91
C CYS A 151 -1.11 -11.34 -0.18
N VAL A 152 -0.35 -10.78 0.76
CA VAL A 152 0.40 -11.56 1.77
C VAL A 152 -0.06 -11.13 3.14
N PHE A 153 -0.37 -12.10 3.99
CA PHE A 153 -0.75 -11.88 5.37
C PHE A 153 0.22 -12.59 6.31
N ALA A 154 0.68 -11.87 7.33
CA ALA A 154 1.44 -12.39 8.44
C ALA A 154 0.62 -12.23 9.73
N GLY A 155 -0.04 -13.29 10.16
CA GLY A 155 -0.77 -13.36 11.43
C GLY A 155 0.14 -13.79 12.58
N GLY A 156 -0.28 -13.53 13.82
CA GLY A 156 0.45 -13.92 15.04
C GLY A 156 1.71 -13.08 15.30
N VAL A 157 1.83 -11.88 14.72
CA VAL A 157 3.04 -11.03 14.82
C VAL A 157 2.73 -9.72 15.56
N ASP A 158 2.95 -9.69 16.86
CA ASP A 158 2.75 -8.50 17.70
C ASP A 158 4.03 -7.68 17.86
N ALA A 159 5.11 -8.30 18.32
CA ALA A 159 6.37 -7.60 18.52
C ALA A 159 7.04 -7.25 17.17
N PRO A 160 7.74 -6.08 17.07
CA PRO A 160 8.47 -5.72 15.87
C PRO A 160 9.51 -6.78 15.49
N GLY A 161 9.51 -7.19 14.23
CA GLY A 161 10.50 -8.13 13.70
C GLY A 161 10.17 -9.60 13.84
N THR A 162 9.05 -9.98 14.49
CA THR A 162 8.66 -11.38 14.63
C THR A 162 8.29 -12.06 13.31
N VAL A 163 7.92 -11.29 12.30
CA VAL A 163 7.65 -11.80 10.94
C VAL A 163 8.86 -12.51 10.31
N LYS A 164 10.08 -12.29 10.80
CA LYS A 164 11.32 -12.91 10.28
C LYS A 164 11.31 -14.43 10.32
N GLU A 165 10.54 -15.00 11.22
CA GLU A 165 10.42 -16.46 11.42
C GLU A 165 9.28 -17.08 10.59
N LEU A 166 8.53 -16.26 9.85
CA LEU A 166 7.35 -16.71 9.12
C LEU A 166 7.60 -16.86 7.62
N ALA A 167 6.98 -17.88 7.03
CA ALA A 167 6.94 -18.07 5.58
C ALA A 167 6.32 -16.89 4.80
N ALA A 168 5.66 -15.95 5.49
CA ALA A 168 5.10 -14.75 4.90
C ALA A 168 6.17 -13.85 4.26
N LEU A 169 7.38 -13.79 4.81
CA LEU A 169 8.49 -13.05 4.21
C LEU A 169 8.89 -13.62 2.85
N GLU A 170 9.07 -14.94 2.77
CA GLU A 170 9.40 -15.62 1.52
C GLU A 170 8.29 -15.45 0.49
N LYS A 171 7.02 -15.54 0.92
CA LYS A 171 5.88 -15.26 0.05
C LYS A 171 5.86 -13.83 -0.48
N ALA A 172 6.23 -12.84 0.35
CA ALA A 172 6.32 -11.44 -0.09
C ALA A 172 7.45 -11.23 -1.10
N HIS A 173 8.62 -11.83 -0.86
CA HIS A 173 9.76 -11.80 -1.76
C HIS A 173 9.42 -12.42 -3.12
N GLU A 174 8.87 -13.65 -3.12
CA GLU A 174 8.49 -14.34 -4.36
C GLU A 174 7.37 -13.59 -5.11
N MET A 175 6.42 -12.99 -4.39
CA MET A 175 5.40 -12.13 -5.00
C MET A 175 6.03 -10.93 -5.71
N GLY A 176 7.06 -10.31 -5.13
CA GLY A 176 7.82 -9.24 -5.74
C GLY A 176 8.54 -9.69 -7.02
N ARG A 177 9.13 -10.89 -7.02
CA ARG A 177 9.80 -11.47 -8.19
C ARG A 177 8.85 -11.76 -9.36
N GLN A 178 7.58 -12.01 -9.07
CA GLN A 178 6.58 -12.39 -10.08
C GLN A 178 5.80 -11.18 -10.64
N VAL A 179 6.10 -9.95 -10.23
CA VAL A 179 5.46 -8.75 -10.77
C VAL A 179 5.70 -8.59 -12.32
#